data_de8922bcb55991105ccddd497f60c254
#
_entry.id   de8922bcb55991105ccddd497f60c254
#
_cell.length_a   1.000
_cell.length_b   1.000
_cell.length_c   1.000
_cell.angle_alpha   90.00
_cell.angle_beta   90.00
_cell.angle_gamma   90.00
#
_symmetry.space_group_name_H-M   'P 1'
#
loop_
_entity.id
_entity.type
_entity.pdbx_description
1 polymer ?
#
loop_
_entity_poly.entity_id
_entity_poly.type
_entity_poly.pdbx_seq_one_letter_code
_entity_poly.pdbx_strand_id
1 'polypeptide(L)'
;MPQYLVASYLPDDFDPSTVTEAMVEEIHALNRELIAAGVRKFACGISPASNAKTVRKQPDGRVLVTDGPYIETKEHIGGFWILEAANMDEALAWARKGAISCDAVGEVRELLFYPAPEQGPSESK
;
A
#
# COMPACT_ATOMS: atom_id res chain seq x y z
N MET A 1 -16.98 10.09 -0.94
CA MET A 1 -16.61 9.05 -1.92
C MET A 1 -15.79 7.98 -1.24
N PRO A 2 -15.95 6.72 -1.63
CA PRO A 2 -15.12 5.65 -1.09
C PRO A 2 -13.64 5.86 -1.40
N GLN A 3 -12.80 5.30 -0.55
CA GLN A 3 -11.36 5.31 -0.78
C GLN A 3 -10.87 3.86 -0.90
N TYR A 4 -9.85 3.69 -1.69
CA TYR A 4 -9.33 2.37 -2.04
C TYR A 4 -7.82 2.32 -1.82
N LEU A 5 -7.37 1.18 -1.28
CA LEU A 5 -5.96 0.85 -1.24
C LEU A 5 -5.60 0.17 -2.55
N VAL A 6 -4.62 0.71 -3.26
CA VAL A 6 -4.06 0.06 -4.44
C VAL A 6 -2.63 -0.33 -4.08
N ALA A 7 -2.45 -1.60 -3.78
CA ALA A 7 -1.15 -2.12 -3.34
C ALA A 7 -0.41 -2.74 -4.51
N SER A 8 0.89 -2.48 -4.59
CA SER A 8 1.78 -3.08 -5.58
C SER A 8 2.65 -4.13 -4.90
N TYR A 9 2.71 -5.32 -5.48
CA TYR A 9 3.52 -6.43 -4.96
C TYR A 9 4.79 -6.58 -5.76
N LEU A 10 5.88 -6.80 -5.07
CA LEU A 10 7.18 -7.05 -5.66
C LEU A 10 7.72 -8.38 -5.19
N PRO A 11 8.45 -9.12 -6.05
CA PRO A 11 9.13 -10.34 -5.61
C PRO A 11 10.22 -10.00 -4.61
N ASP A 12 10.48 -10.94 -3.69
CA ASP A 12 11.50 -10.74 -2.64
C ASP A 12 12.90 -10.61 -3.23
N ASP A 13 13.14 -11.19 -4.39
CA ASP A 13 14.39 -11.08 -5.12
C ASP A 13 14.43 -9.92 -6.11
N PHE A 14 13.51 -8.98 -5.96
CA PHE A 14 13.46 -7.80 -6.84
C PHE A 14 14.80 -7.07 -6.83
N ASP A 15 15.32 -6.83 -8.04
CA ASP A 15 16.57 -6.10 -8.24
C ASP A 15 16.26 -4.65 -8.61
N PRO A 16 16.53 -3.68 -7.70
CA PRO A 16 16.29 -2.27 -8.00
C PRO A 16 17.02 -1.75 -9.24
N SER A 17 18.12 -2.38 -9.64
CA SER A 17 18.85 -1.97 -10.82
C SER A 17 18.10 -2.20 -12.14
N THR A 18 17.03 -3.01 -12.09
CA THR A 18 16.18 -3.24 -13.28
C THR A 18 15.19 -2.11 -13.53
N VAL A 19 15.05 -1.19 -12.57
CA VAL A 19 14.17 -0.03 -12.73
C VAL A 19 14.87 0.98 -13.64
N THR A 20 14.23 1.27 -14.76
CA THR A 20 14.79 2.19 -15.74
C THR A 20 14.32 3.62 -15.48
N GLU A 21 15.04 4.60 -16.05
CA GLU A 21 14.58 5.99 -16.01
C GLU A 21 13.22 6.17 -16.67
N ALA A 22 12.94 5.40 -17.72
CA ALA A 22 11.65 5.43 -18.41
C ALA A 22 10.53 4.97 -17.47
N MET A 23 10.74 3.91 -16.68
CA MET A 23 9.76 3.44 -15.71
C MET A 23 9.51 4.50 -14.64
N VAL A 24 10.56 5.11 -14.12
CA VAL A 24 10.44 6.17 -13.11
C VAL A 24 9.62 7.33 -13.67
N GLU A 25 9.89 7.72 -14.90
CA GLU A 25 9.14 8.81 -15.54
C GLU A 25 7.67 8.46 -15.76
N GLU A 26 7.37 7.22 -16.13
CA GLU A 26 5.98 6.75 -16.26
C GLU A 26 5.25 6.80 -14.94
N ILE A 27 5.91 6.41 -13.85
CA ILE A 27 5.33 6.46 -12.51
C ILE A 27 5.06 7.91 -12.11
N HIS A 28 6.01 8.80 -12.37
CA HIS A 28 5.82 10.22 -12.09
C HIS A 28 4.69 10.82 -12.91
N ALA A 29 4.60 10.45 -14.20
CA ALA A 29 3.51 10.91 -15.06
C ALA A 29 2.16 10.45 -14.54
N LEU A 30 2.05 9.20 -14.12
CA LEU A 30 0.82 8.68 -13.53
C LEU A 30 0.45 9.42 -12.25
N ASN A 31 1.42 9.69 -11.38
CA ASN A 31 1.15 10.42 -10.15
C ASN A 31 0.68 11.86 -10.44
N ARG A 32 1.24 12.52 -11.44
CA ARG A 32 0.75 13.83 -11.86
C ARG A 32 -0.69 13.76 -12.34
N GLU A 33 -1.01 12.71 -13.09
CA GLU A 33 -2.38 12.46 -13.58
C GLU A 33 -3.36 12.24 -12.43
N LEU A 34 -2.99 11.42 -11.46
CA LEU A 34 -3.79 11.16 -10.27
C LEU A 34 -4.04 12.42 -9.46
N ILE A 35 -3.01 13.24 -9.30
CA ILE A 35 -3.10 14.51 -8.57
C ILE A 35 -4.01 15.47 -9.33
N ALA A 36 -3.83 15.60 -10.64
CA ALA A 36 -4.65 16.49 -11.46
C ALA A 36 -6.12 16.10 -11.45
N ALA A 37 -6.42 14.80 -11.38
CA ALA A 37 -7.79 14.30 -11.29
C ALA A 37 -8.37 14.40 -9.87
N GLY A 38 -7.55 14.75 -8.87
CA GLY A 38 -8.00 14.88 -7.49
C GLY A 38 -8.26 13.55 -6.80
N VAL A 39 -7.77 12.45 -7.36
CA VAL A 39 -8.05 11.11 -6.80
C VAL A 39 -6.95 10.60 -5.86
N ARG A 40 -5.74 11.12 -5.97
CA ARG A 40 -4.64 10.67 -5.11
C ARG A 40 -4.75 11.29 -3.73
N LYS A 41 -4.91 10.43 -2.71
CA LYS A 41 -4.93 10.87 -1.30
C LYS A 41 -3.60 10.63 -0.62
N PHE A 42 -2.90 9.57 -1.00
CA PHE A 42 -1.64 9.20 -0.41
C PHE A 42 -0.89 8.23 -1.32
N ALA A 43 0.43 8.27 -1.28
CA ALA A 43 1.27 7.31 -1.98
C ALA A 43 2.57 7.14 -1.22
N CYS A 44 3.06 5.92 -1.15
CA CYS A 44 4.36 5.65 -0.56
C CYS A 44 4.94 4.33 -1.06
N GLY A 45 6.26 4.20 -0.90
CA GLY A 45 6.92 2.90 -0.97
C GLY A 45 7.01 2.29 0.42
N ILE A 46 7.27 1.01 0.47
CA ILE A 46 7.48 0.26 1.72
C ILE A 46 8.86 -0.37 1.63
N SER A 47 9.61 -0.34 2.74
CA SER A 47 10.93 -0.98 2.80
C SER A 47 10.82 -2.47 2.51
N PRO A 48 11.91 -3.13 2.06
CA PRO A 48 11.87 -4.56 1.73
C PRO A 48 11.33 -5.41 2.88
N ALA A 49 10.67 -6.51 2.52
CA ALA A 49 10.10 -7.43 3.50
C ALA A 49 11.13 -7.96 4.49
N SER A 50 12.41 -8.07 4.08
CA SER A 50 13.50 -8.48 4.97
C SER A 50 13.70 -7.54 6.16
N ASN A 51 13.24 -6.29 6.05
CA ASN A 51 13.31 -5.32 7.14
C ASN A 51 12.10 -5.38 8.06
N ALA A 52 11.11 -6.21 7.76
CA ALA A 52 9.90 -6.30 8.54
C ALA A 52 10.17 -6.93 9.91
N LYS A 53 9.32 -6.61 10.86
CA LYS A 53 9.27 -7.29 12.15
C LYS A 53 7.86 -7.83 12.32
N THR A 54 7.74 -9.02 12.85
CA THR A 54 6.45 -9.63 13.13
C THR A 54 6.23 -9.62 14.63
N VAL A 55 5.04 -9.23 15.03
CA VAL A 55 4.64 -9.14 16.43
C VAL A 55 3.50 -10.12 16.66
N ARG A 56 3.69 -11.05 17.59
CA ARG A 56 2.69 -12.09 17.86
C ARG A 56 2.44 -12.22 19.34
N LYS A 57 1.17 -12.11 19.73
CA LYS A 57 0.76 -12.40 21.12
C LYS A 57 0.75 -13.90 21.33
N GLN A 58 1.41 -14.35 22.41
CA GLN A 58 1.44 -15.74 22.80
C GLN A 58 0.23 -16.08 23.68
N PRO A 59 -0.11 -17.39 23.84
CA PRO A 59 -1.22 -17.79 24.71
C PRO A 59 -1.06 -17.33 26.16
N ASP A 60 0.16 -17.18 26.65
CA ASP A 60 0.42 -16.71 28.03
C ASP A 60 0.36 -15.19 28.15
N GLY A 61 -0.01 -14.48 27.08
CA GLY A 61 -0.12 -13.03 27.09
C GLY A 61 1.14 -12.27 26.74
N ARG A 62 2.29 -12.93 26.67
CA ARG A 62 3.51 -12.29 26.25
C ARG A 62 3.49 -12.01 24.74
N VAL A 63 4.29 -11.06 24.30
CA VAL A 63 4.41 -10.70 22.91
C VAL A 63 5.78 -11.12 22.39
N LEU A 64 5.77 -11.91 21.32
CA LEU A 64 6.99 -12.33 20.64
C LEU A 64 7.21 -11.42 19.43
N VAL A 65 8.43 -10.90 19.29
CA VAL A 65 8.84 -10.12 18.13
C VAL A 65 9.89 -10.92 17.36
N THR A 66 9.64 -11.15 16.08
CA THR A 66 10.56 -11.90 15.22
C THR A 66 10.94 -11.07 14.01
N ASP A 67 12.10 -11.36 13.44
CA ASP A 67 12.56 -10.71 12.22
C ASP A 67 11.82 -11.29 11.02
N GLY A 68 11.56 -10.43 10.05
CA GLY A 68 10.96 -10.82 8.79
C GLY A 68 9.44 -10.66 8.76
N PRO A 69 8.84 -10.87 7.59
CA PRO A 69 7.40 -10.74 7.40
C PRO A 69 6.65 -11.91 8.03
N TYR A 70 5.39 -11.66 8.42
CA TYR A 70 4.54 -12.70 8.98
C TYR A 70 4.19 -13.77 7.96
N ILE A 71 3.83 -13.35 6.77
CA ILE A 71 3.42 -14.29 5.71
C ILE A 71 4.64 -14.75 4.93
N GLU A 72 4.83 -16.06 4.86
CA GLU A 72 5.88 -16.66 4.06
C GLU A 72 5.39 -16.78 2.63
N THR A 73 5.88 -15.90 1.78
CA THR A 73 5.57 -15.86 0.36
C THR A 73 6.79 -15.30 -0.37
N LYS A 74 6.78 -15.40 -1.70
CA LYS A 74 7.86 -14.86 -2.52
C LYS A 74 7.62 -13.43 -2.96
N GLU A 75 6.44 -12.88 -2.68
CA GLU A 75 6.08 -11.53 -3.06
C GLU A 75 5.42 -10.82 -1.88
N HIS A 76 5.79 -9.57 -1.69
CA HIS A 76 5.25 -8.74 -0.62
C HIS A 76 4.92 -7.35 -1.17
N ILE A 77 4.09 -6.61 -0.44
CA ILE A 77 3.75 -5.24 -0.80
C ILE A 77 5.01 -4.39 -0.81
N GLY A 78 5.28 -3.75 -1.95
CA GLY A 78 6.42 -2.83 -2.10
C GLY A 78 6.03 -1.36 -2.07
N GLY A 79 4.74 -1.06 -2.14
CA GLY A 79 4.23 0.29 -2.08
C GLY A 79 2.74 0.31 -2.30
N PHE A 80 2.11 1.47 -2.09
CA PHE A 80 0.69 1.58 -2.33
C PHE A 80 0.26 3.02 -2.56
N TRP A 81 -0.91 3.15 -3.19
CA TRP A 81 -1.66 4.40 -3.24
C TRP A 81 -2.93 4.27 -2.42
N ILE A 82 -3.39 5.38 -1.88
CA ILE A 82 -4.78 5.50 -1.42
C ILE A 82 -5.45 6.46 -2.38
N LEU A 83 -6.50 5.97 -3.06
CA LEU A 83 -7.22 6.70 -4.07
C LEU A 83 -8.67 6.90 -3.66
N GLU A 84 -9.22 8.06 -3.98
CA GLU A 84 -10.64 8.31 -3.83
C GLU A 84 -11.30 8.11 -5.19
N ALA A 85 -12.30 7.25 -5.26
CA ALA A 85 -12.96 6.91 -6.50
C ALA A 85 -14.45 6.67 -6.24
N ALA A 86 -15.26 6.84 -7.28
CA ALA A 86 -16.71 6.70 -7.15
C ALA A 86 -17.11 5.25 -6.83
N ASN A 87 -16.38 4.29 -7.36
CA ASN A 87 -16.67 2.86 -7.22
C ASN A 87 -15.42 2.04 -7.55
N MET A 88 -15.53 0.73 -7.38
CA MET A 88 -14.43 -0.19 -7.66
C MET A 88 -13.98 -0.12 -9.13
N ASP A 89 -14.90 0.04 -10.07
CA ASP A 89 -14.54 0.09 -11.50
C ASP A 89 -13.62 1.26 -11.80
N GLU A 90 -13.91 2.42 -11.21
CA GLU A 90 -13.05 3.59 -11.35
C GLU A 90 -11.69 3.37 -10.69
N ALA A 91 -11.67 2.78 -9.49
CA ALA A 91 -10.43 2.44 -8.81
C ALA A 91 -9.58 1.46 -9.65
N LEU A 92 -10.24 0.47 -10.26
CA LEU A 92 -9.56 -0.49 -11.13
C LEU A 92 -8.97 0.16 -12.38
N ALA A 93 -9.65 1.15 -12.94
CA ALA A 93 -9.12 1.87 -14.10
C ALA A 93 -7.78 2.54 -13.78
N TRP A 94 -7.67 3.14 -12.59
CA TRP A 94 -6.41 3.72 -12.14
C TRP A 94 -5.37 2.65 -11.80
N ALA A 95 -5.81 1.57 -11.14
CA ALA A 95 -4.92 0.48 -10.77
C ALA A 95 -4.27 -0.20 -11.98
N ARG A 96 -5.00 -0.30 -13.09
CA ARG A 96 -4.46 -0.83 -14.34
C ARG A 96 -3.28 0.00 -14.84
N LYS A 97 -3.43 1.32 -14.79
CA LYS A 97 -2.34 2.22 -15.16
C LYS A 97 -1.14 2.03 -14.24
N GLY A 98 -1.40 1.84 -12.95
CA GLY A 98 -0.35 1.58 -11.97
C GLY A 98 0.39 0.29 -12.24
N ALA A 99 -0.32 -0.78 -12.56
CA ALA A 99 0.30 -2.07 -12.87
C ALA A 99 1.20 -1.98 -14.09
N ILE A 100 0.79 -1.24 -15.10
CA ILE A 100 1.58 -1.03 -16.30
C ILE A 100 2.82 -0.19 -15.99
N SER A 101 2.64 0.95 -15.31
CA SER A 101 3.75 1.86 -15.02
C SER A 101 4.79 1.25 -14.10
N CYS A 102 4.36 0.47 -13.12
CA CYS A 102 5.25 -0.17 -12.15
C CYS A 102 5.73 -1.55 -12.59
N ASP A 103 5.15 -2.09 -13.66
CA ASP A 103 5.41 -3.48 -14.11
C ASP A 103 5.28 -4.45 -12.92
N ALA A 104 4.17 -4.36 -12.20
CA ALA A 104 3.96 -5.10 -10.96
C ALA A 104 2.53 -5.56 -10.84
N VAL A 105 2.31 -6.57 -10.01
CA VAL A 105 0.97 -7.02 -9.66
C VAL A 105 0.36 -6.01 -8.69
N GLY A 106 -0.88 -5.61 -8.96
CA GLY A 106 -1.63 -4.72 -8.08
C GLY A 106 -2.83 -5.42 -7.47
N GLU A 107 -3.20 -5.01 -6.28
CA GLU A 107 -4.39 -5.49 -5.60
C GLU A 107 -5.16 -4.27 -5.11
N VAL A 108 -6.47 -4.27 -5.33
CA VAL A 108 -7.34 -3.14 -4.97
C VAL A 108 -8.33 -3.58 -3.92
N ARG A 109 -8.39 -2.84 -2.82
CA ARG A 109 -9.34 -3.12 -1.74
C ARG A 109 -9.94 -1.81 -1.25
N GLU A 110 -11.26 -1.81 -1.06
CA GLU A 110 -11.92 -0.65 -0.46
C GLU A 110 -11.50 -0.50 1.00
N LEU A 111 -11.22 0.74 1.41
CA LEU A 111 -10.90 1.05 2.80
C LEU A 111 -12.20 1.19 3.59
N LEU A 112 -12.25 0.53 4.73
CA LEU A 112 -13.37 0.63 5.66
C LEU A 112 -12.92 1.48 6.83
N PHE A 113 -13.56 2.62 7.01
CA PHE A 113 -13.18 3.54 8.07
C PHE A 113 -14.02 3.28 9.30
N TYR A 114 -13.36 3.15 10.43
CA TYR A 114 -14.03 3.04 11.72
C TYR A 114 -14.00 4.41 12.38
N PRO A 115 -15.15 4.91 12.85
CA PRO A 115 -15.14 6.18 13.56
C PRO A 115 -14.30 6.08 14.82
N ALA A 116 -13.66 7.19 15.20
CA ALA A 116 -12.93 7.24 16.45
C ALA A 116 -13.89 6.95 17.61
N PRO A 117 -13.43 6.20 18.64
CA PRO A 117 -14.27 5.97 19.79
C PRO A 117 -14.56 7.30 20.49
N GLU A 118 -15.76 7.39 21.09
CA GLU A 118 -16.15 8.55 21.84
C GLU A 118 -15.21 8.74 23.03
N GLN A 119 -14.69 9.95 23.19
CA GLN A 119 -13.78 10.25 24.29
C GLN A 119 -14.56 10.71 25.50
N GLY A 120 -14.21 10.13 26.66
CA GLY A 120 -14.73 10.62 27.92
C GLY A 120 -14.09 11.94 28.34
N PRO A 121 -14.72 12.68 29.24
CA PRO A 121 -14.20 14.00 29.65
C PRO A 121 -12.82 13.97 30.31
N SER A 122 -12.40 12.82 30.82
CA SER A 122 -11.11 12.67 31.47
C SER A 122 -9.98 12.32 30.50
N GLU A 123 -10.30 12.01 29.26
CA GLU A 123 -9.28 11.69 28.26
C GLU A 123 -8.67 12.94 27.70
N SER A 124 -7.38 13.06 27.80
CA SER A 124 -6.65 14.16 27.19
C SER A 124 -5.35 13.64 26.60
N LYS A 125 -4.96 14.24 25.53
CA LYS A 125 -3.73 13.86 24.85
C LYS A 125 -2.72 14.95 24.99
#